data_fbf00f8fde1d52742d45dc87f5b45c98
#
_entry.id   fbf00f8fde1d52742d45dc87f5b45c98
#
_cell.length_a   1.000
_cell.length_b   1.000
_cell.length_c   1.000
_cell.angle_alpha   90.00
_cell.angle_beta   90.00
_cell.angle_gamma   90.00
#
_symmetry.space_group_name_H-M   'P 1'
#
loop_
_entity.id
_entity.type
_entity.pdbx_description
1 polymer ?
#
loop_
_entity_poly.entity_id
_entity_poly.type
_entity_poly.pdbx_seq_one_letter_code
_entity_poly.pdbx_strand_id
1 'polypeptide(L)'
;MNDFFALLVLGHLVGDYVLQNKWMAMNKNGNWYTCSIHCLIYTLAVSMFTYPVMHSFIVWPLIIFITHFPIDYWGLADKWLDFINGRSLGDFFKNGHKGIAADGCERTNYHILRGGFTSVVYTATDNTMHLVLMYFAAMLLL
;
A
#
# COMPACT_ATOMS: atom_id res chain seq x y z
N MET A 1 8.36 18.59 14.78
CA MET A 1 8.80 17.48 13.90
C MET A 1 8.19 16.12 14.29
N ASN A 2 8.14 15.78 15.58
CA ASN A 2 7.55 14.49 16.03
C ASN A 2 6.05 14.37 15.67
N ASP A 3 5.31 15.48 15.74
CA ASP A 3 3.87 15.48 15.45
C ASP A 3 3.56 15.27 13.98
N PHE A 4 4.39 15.79 13.05
CA PHE A 4 4.19 15.62 11.61
C PHE A 4 4.22 14.15 11.20
N PHE A 5 5.22 13.38 11.65
CA PHE A 5 5.32 11.96 11.30
C PHE A 5 4.13 11.16 11.86
N ALA A 6 3.69 11.44 13.07
CA ALA A 6 2.52 10.80 13.65
C ALA A 6 1.24 11.12 12.84
N LEU A 7 1.05 12.38 12.45
CA LEU A 7 -0.08 12.80 11.61
C LEU A 7 -0.03 12.16 10.21
N LEU A 8 1.17 12.06 9.63
CA LEU A 8 1.38 11.39 8.35
C LEU A 8 0.99 9.90 8.43
N VAL A 9 1.44 9.19 9.48
CA VAL A 9 1.08 7.78 9.71
C VAL A 9 -0.43 7.62 9.91
N LEU A 10 -1.06 8.46 10.72
CA LEU A 10 -2.51 8.40 10.94
C LEU A 10 -3.29 8.65 9.64
N GLY A 11 -2.93 9.68 8.89
CA GLY A 11 -3.54 9.97 7.59
C GLY A 11 -3.38 8.83 6.60
N HIS A 12 -2.19 8.22 6.54
CA HIS A 12 -1.91 7.04 5.71
C HIS A 12 -2.79 5.84 6.10
N LEU A 13 -2.84 5.49 7.39
CA LEU A 13 -3.66 4.36 7.85
C LEU A 13 -5.15 4.59 7.59
N VAL A 14 -5.64 5.81 7.77
CA VAL A 14 -7.04 6.14 7.46
C VAL A 14 -7.29 6.03 5.96
N GLY A 15 -6.40 6.55 5.12
CA GLY A 15 -6.54 6.50 3.66
C GLY A 15 -6.54 5.09 3.10
N ASP A 16 -5.60 4.24 3.54
CA ASP A 16 -5.39 2.91 2.98
C ASP A 16 -6.22 1.80 3.63
N TYR A 17 -6.64 1.94 4.89
CA TYR A 17 -7.35 0.86 5.57
C TYR A 17 -8.79 1.20 5.93
N VAL A 18 -9.09 2.46 6.27
CA VAL A 18 -10.44 2.84 6.70
C VAL A 18 -11.29 3.28 5.51
N LEU A 19 -10.72 4.04 4.59
CA LEU A 19 -11.45 4.61 3.45
C LEU A 19 -11.34 3.78 2.17
N GLN A 20 -10.35 2.89 2.07
CA GLN A 20 -10.22 1.97 0.96
C GLN A 20 -11.25 0.84 1.06
N ASN A 21 -12.18 0.78 0.14
CA ASN A 21 -13.13 -0.33 0.06
C ASN A 21 -12.56 -1.53 -0.73
N LYS A 22 -13.24 -2.68 -0.65
CA LYS A 22 -12.82 -3.92 -1.32
C LYS A 22 -12.64 -3.74 -2.85
N TRP A 23 -13.52 -2.97 -3.49
CA TRP A 23 -13.44 -2.76 -4.94
C TRP A 23 -12.17 -2.00 -5.32
N MET A 24 -11.81 -0.95 -4.57
CA MET A 24 -10.54 -0.21 -4.77
C MET A 24 -9.33 -1.11 -4.55
N ALA A 25 -9.30 -1.82 -3.41
CA ALA A 25 -8.18 -2.68 -3.05
C ALA A 25 -7.88 -3.76 -4.11
N MET A 26 -8.93 -4.33 -4.73
CA MET A 26 -8.78 -5.41 -5.70
C MET A 26 -8.55 -4.95 -7.14
N ASN A 27 -8.81 -3.70 -7.46
CA ASN A 27 -8.78 -3.20 -8.83
C ASN A 27 -7.83 -2.01 -9.06
N LYS A 28 -7.14 -1.50 -8.03
CA LYS A 28 -6.24 -0.35 -8.19
C LYS A 28 -4.98 -0.68 -9.01
N ASN A 29 -4.49 -1.91 -8.93
CA ASN A 29 -3.30 -2.33 -9.67
C ASN A 29 -3.64 -2.50 -11.17
N GLY A 30 -2.95 -1.74 -12.02
CA GLY A 30 -3.12 -1.76 -13.48
C GLY A 30 -4.41 -1.11 -14.02
N ASN A 31 -5.28 -0.59 -13.15
CA ASN A 31 -6.49 0.13 -13.55
C ASN A 31 -6.38 1.60 -13.11
N TRP A 32 -6.09 2.48 -14.07
CA TRP A 32 -5.87 3.90 -13.81
C TRP A 32 -7.07 4.60 -13.16
N TYR A 33 -8.29 4.23 -13.55
CA TYR A 33 -9.51 4.86 -13.02
C TYR A 33 -9.72 4.53 -11.53
N THR A 34 -9.67 3.25 -11.18
CA THR A 34 -9.80 2.80 -9.79
C THR A 34 -8.66 3.32 -8.92
N CYS A 35 -7.43 3.28 -9.45
CA CYS A 35 -6.26 3.82 -8.76
C CYS A 35 -6.39 5.33 -8.52
N SER A 36 -6.85 6.11 -9.52
CA SER A 36 -7.05 7.55 -9.36
C SER A 36 -8.09 7.88 -8.28
N ILE A 37 -9.21 7.17 -8.24
CA ILE A 37 -10.24 7.37 -7.20
C ILE A 37 -9.65 7.08 -5.81
N HIS A 38 -8.95 5.96 -5.66
CA HIS A 38 -8.29 5.61 -4.41
C HIS A 38 -7.28 6.68 -4.00
N CYS A 39 -6.38 7.09 -4.91
CA CYS A 39 -5.35 8.09 -4.63
C CYS A 39 -5.94 9.47 -4.27
N LEU A 40 -7.09 9.86 -4.86
CA LEU A 40 -7.76 11.10 -4.48
C LEU A 40 -8.30 11.04 -3.05
N ILE A 41 -9.00 9.97 -2.68
CA ILE A 41 -9.51 9.76 -1.32
C ILE A 41 -8.36 9.71 -0.31
N TYR A 42 -7.31 8.98 -0.65
CA TYR A 42 -6.09 8.89 0.16
C TYR A 42 -5.44 10.26 0.36
N THR A 43 -5.26 11.01 -0.73
CA THR A 43 -4.68 12.36 -0.70
C THR A 43 -5.47 13.29 0.21
N LEU A 44 -6.81 13.24 0.15
CA LEU A 44 -7.67 14.02 1.04
C LEU A 44 -7.45 13.64 2.51
N ALA A 45 -7.41 12.35 2.82
CA ALA A 45 -7.18 11.87 4.18
C ALA A 45 -5.83 12.35 4.71
N VAL A 46 -4.74 12.07 4.00
CA VAL A 46 -3.38 12.47 4.45
C VAL A 46 -3.27 14.00 4.57
N SER A 47 -3.81 14.75 3.60
CA SER A 47 -3.77 16.22 3.65
C SER A 47 -4.52 16.78 4.85
N MET A 48 -5.67 16.20 5.18
CA MET A 48 -6.49 16.62 6.34
C MET A 48 -5.73 16.42 7.65
N PHE A 49 -5.08 15.27 7.83
CA PHE A 49 -4.30 14.99 9.04
C PHE A 49 -3.03 15.83 9.13
N THR A 50 -2.35 16.06 8.01
CA THR A 50 -1.06 16.79 8.01
C THR A 50 -1.23 18.31 7.89
N TYR A 51 -2.44 18.79 7.68
CA TYR A 51 -2.75 20.22 7.55
C TYR A 51 -2.20 21.13 8.68
N PRO A 52 -2.24 20.72 9.96
CA PRO A 52 -1.69 21.56 11.04
C PRO A 52 -0.20 21.89 10.90
N VAL A 53 0.54 21.14 10.08
CA VAL A 53 1.97 21.31 9.84
C VAL A 53 2.26 21.77 8.41
N MET A 54 1.58 21.16 7.45
CA MET A 54 1.72 21.43 6.02
C MET A 54 0.62 22.36 5.55
N HIS A 55 0.81 23.67 5.66
CA HIS A 55 -0.20 24.67 5.31
C HIS A 55 -0.42 24.88 3.79
N SER A 56 0.07 23.97 2.96
CA SER A 56 -0.10 24.07 1.50
C SER A 56 -1.34 23.32 1.03
N PHE A 57 -2.32 24.03 0.46
CA PHE A 57 -3.55 23.48 -0.07
C PHE A 57 -3.41 22.83 -1.46
N ILE A 58 -2.32 23.08 -2.17
CA ILE A 58 -2.14 22.63 -3.55
C ILE A 58 -0.89 21.76 -3.67
N VAL A 59 0.26 22.27 -3.28
CA VAL A 59 1.54 21.60 -3.52
C VAL A 59 1.66 20.28 -2.76
N TRP A 60 1.29 20.30 -1.47
CA TRP A 60 1.37 19.09 -0.65
C TRP A 60 0.39 17.98 -1.10
N PRO A 61 -0.91 18.23 -1.32
CA PRO A 61 -1.80 17.22 -1.89
C PRO A 61 -1.33 16.68 -3.24
N LEU A 62 -0.78 17.54 -4.12
CA LEU A 62 -0.25 17.11 -5.40
C LEU A 62 0.93 16.14 -5.23
N ILE A 63 1.83 16.42 -4.30
CA ILE A 63 2.96 15.54 -3.99
C ILE A 63 2.47 14.20 -3.44
N ILE A 64 1.51 14.20 -2.50
CA ILE A 64 0.92 12.96 -1.97
C ILE A 64 0.37 12.12 -3.12
N PHE A 65 -0.41 12.72 -4.02
CA PHE A 65 -1.00 12.02 -5.16
C PHE A 65 0.08 11.43 -6.09
N ILE A 66 1.07 12.25 -6.47
CA ILE A 66 2.12 11.84 -7.41
C ILE A 66 3.02 10.74 -6.81
N THR A 67 3.26 10.78 -5.51
CA THR A 67 4.10 9.76 -4.85
C THR A 67 3.34 8.46 -4.58
N HIS A 68 2.05 8.53 -4.28
CA HIS A 68 1.23 7.37 -3.97
C HIS A 68 0.81 6.59 -5.22
N PHE A 69 0.36 7.30 -6.26
CA PHE A 69 -0.20 6.69 -7.48
C PHE A 69 0.73 5.66 -8.14
N PRO A 70 2.04 5.90 -8.35
CA PRO A 70 2.93 4.94 -8.99
C PRO A 70 3.09 3.64 -8.20
N ILE A 71 3.15 3.73 -6.87
CA ILE A 71 3.33 2.56 -6.00
C ILE A 71 2.15 1.61 -6.19
N ASP A 72 0.94 2.14 -6.12
CA ASP A 72 -0.31 1.39 -6.24
C ASP A 72 -0.59 0.90 -7.66
N TYR A 73 -0.45 1.79 -8.64
CA TYR A 73 -0.77 1.47 -10.03
C TYR A 73 0.10 0.37 -10.61
N TRP A 74 1.39 0.41 -10.33
CA TRP A 74 2.35 -0.59 -10.79
C TRP A 74 2.58 -1.74 -9.80
N GLY A 75 1.98 -1.70 -8.61
CA GLY A 75 2.19 -2.71 -7.57
C GLY A 75 3.66 -2.83 -7.18
N LEU A 76 4.32 -1.69 -6.92
CA LEU A 76 5.78 -1.67 -6.70
C LEU A 76 6.21 -2.48 -5.48
N ALA A 77 5.38 -2.55 -4.45
CA ALA A 77 5.66 -3.35 -3.26
C ALA A 77 5.73 -4.86 -3.59
N ASP A 78 4.80 -5.37 -4.42
CA ASP A 78 4.81 -6.78 -4.85
C ASP A 78 6.04 -7.10 -5.72
N LYS A 79 6.37 -6.22 -6.67
CA LYS A 79 7.55 -6.35 -7.53
C LYS A 79 8.85 -6.30 -6.74
N TRP A 80 8.92 -5.43 -5.74
CA TRP A 80 10.08 -5.31 -4.86
C TRP A 80 10.28 -6.57 -4.03
N LEU A 81 9.20 -7.12 -3.48
CA LEU A 81 9.25 -8.37 -2.71
C LEU A 81 9.64 -9.56 -3.58
N ASP A 82 9.14 -9.61 -4.81
CA ASP A 82 9.53 -10.65 -5.77
C ASP A 82 11.03 -10.56 -6.06
N PHE A 83 11.53 -9.37 -6.34
CA PHE A 83 12.95 -9.13 -6.61
C PHE A 83 13.88 -9.47 -5.43
N ILE A 84 13.54 -9.06 -4.20
CA ILE A 84 14.40 -9.26 -3.02
C ILE A 84 14.26 -10.67 -2.42
N ASN A 85 13.05 -11.21 -2.37
CA ASN A 85 12.73 -12.41 -1.59
C ASN A 85 12.19 -13.56 -2.45
N GLY A 86 12.02 -13.37 -3.76
CA GLY A 86 11.33 -14.33 -4.61
C GLY A 86 9.90 -14.62 -4.15
N ARG A 87 9.21 -13.63 -3.58
CA ARG A 87 7.85 -13.74 -3.05
C ARG A 87 6.94 -12.72 -3.71
N SER A 88 5.86 -13.19 -4.30
CA SER A 88 4.82 -12.36 -4.88
C SER A 88 3.46 -12.79 -4.37
N LEU A 89 2.61 -11.84 -4.00
CA LEU A 89 1.20 -12.10 -3.72
C LEU A 89 0.49 -12.59 -4.97
N GLY A 90 0.83 -12.04 -6.14
CA GLY A 90 0.28 -12.44 -7.41
C GLY A 90 0.52 -13.92 -7.70
N ASP A 91 1.72 -14.42 -7.45
CA ASP A 91 2.06 -15.84 -7.63
C ASP A 91 1.38 -16.72 -6.59
N PHE A 92 1.24 -16.26 -5.37
CA PHE A 92 0.50 -16.98 -4.34
C PHE A 92 -0.96 -17.20 -4.76
N PHE A 93 -1.66 -16.18 -5.22
CA PHE A 93 -3.06 -16.28 -5.67
C PHE A 93 -3.20 -17.11 -6.96
N LYS A 94 -2.24 -17.05 -7.89
CA LYS A 94 -2.27 -17.83 -9.12
C LYS A 94 -1.94 -19.33 -8.91
N ASN A 95 -0.99 -19.62 -8.05
CA ASN A 95 -0.42 -20.97 -7.87
C ASN A 95 -0.90 -21.67 -6.61
N GLY A 96 -1.44 -20.95 -5.62
CA GLY A 96 -1.91 -21.52 -4.36
C GLY A 96 -3.04 -22.53 -4.48
N HIS A 97 -3.83 -22.45 -5.56
CA HIS A 97 -4.90 -23.44 -5.84
C HIS A 97 -4.42 -24.69 -6.57
N LYS A 98 -3.21 -24.69 -7.16
CA LYS A 98 -2.69 -25.86 -7.91
C LYS A 98 -2.03 -26.92 -7.05
N GLY A 99 -1.88 -26.68 -5.76
CA GLY A 99 -1.18 -27.55 -4.81
C GLY A 99 -2.08 -28.42 -3.92
N ILE A 100 -3.35 -28.69 -4.31
CA ILE A 100 -4.18 -29.66 -3.58
C ILE A 100 -3.70 -31.06 -3.92
N ALA A 101 -2.80 -31.58 -3.08
CA ALA A 101 -2.40 -32.97 -3.15
C ALA A 101 -3.45 -33.87 -2.47
N ALA A 102 -3.57 -35.10 -2.95
CA ALA A 102 -4.57 -36.07 -2.55
C ALA A 102 -4.53 -36.53 -1.05
N ASP A 103 -3.55 -36.08 -0.29
CA ASP A 103 -3.33 -36.37 1.12
C ASP A 103 -3.62 -35.18 2.10
N GLY A 104 -4.33 -34.24 1.66
CA GLY A 104 -5.35 -33.35 2.28
C GLY A 104 -4.92 -32.41 3.40
N CYS A 105 -4.21 -32.73 4.43
CA CYS A 105 -4.23 -31.92 5.66
C CYS A 105 -2.97 -31.07 5.92
N GLU A 106 -1.78 -31.60 5.81
CA GLU A 106 -0.57 -30.87 6.21
C GLU A 106 -0.13 -29.82 5.18
N ARG A 107 -0.27 -30.11 3.88
CA ARG A 107 0.08 -29.15 2.82
C ARG A 107 -0.83 -27.93 2.82
N THR A 108 -2.11 -28.10 3.12
CA THR A 108 -3.08 -27.01 3.19
C THR A 108 -2.70 -25.98 4.25
N ASN A 109 -2.33 -26.45 5.46
CA ASN A 109 -1.91 -25.57 6.55
C ASN A 109 -0.61 -24.82 6.22
N TYR A 110 0.36 -25.46 5.61
CA TYR A 110 1.60 -24.83 5.19
C TYR A 110 1.36 -23.74 4.14
N HIS A 111 0.50 -23.97 3.15
CA HIS A 111 0.17 -22.99 2.12
C HIS A 111 -0.60 -21.79 2.69
N ILE A 112 -1.54 -22.02 3.63
CA ILE A 112 -2.27 -20.95 4.31
C ILE A 112 -1.31 -20.08 5.12
N LEU A 113 -0.42 -20.70 5.92
CA LEU A 113 0.57 -20.00 6.72
C LEU A 113 1.53 -19.18 5.85
N ARG A 114 2.03 -19.76 4.74
CA ARG A 114 2.92 -19.08 3.80
C ARG A 114 2.22 -17.89 3.13
N GLY A 115 0.96 -18.04 2.75
CA GLY A 115 0.14 -16.97 2.17
C GLY A 115 -0.13 -15.85 3.17
N GLY A 116 -0.49 -16.19 4.40
CA GLY A 116 -0.68 -15.23 5.47
C GLY A 116 0.60 -14.43 5.77
N PHE A 117 1.73 -15.12 5.89
CA PHE A 117 3.02 -14.45 6.09
C PHE A 117 3.40 -13.54 4.92
N THR A 118 3.22 -14.00 3.68
CA THR A 118 3.48 -13.18 2.48
C THR A 118 2.60 -11.92 2.46
N SER A 119 1.33 -12.04 2.84
CA SER A 119 0.41 -10.89 2.92
C SER A 119 0.84 -9.88 3.98
N VAL A 120 1.29 -10.33 5.15
CA VAL A 120 1.79 -9.43 6.21
C VAL A 120 3.05 -8.70 5.74
N VAL A 121 4.00 -9.43 5.15
CA VAL A 121 5.25 -8.82 4.65
C VAL A 121 4.95 -7.84 3.49
N TYR A 122 4.03 -8.19 2.59
CA TYR A 122 3.58 -7.27 1.55
C TYR A 122 2.99 -5.98 2.14
N THR A 123 2.06 -6.10 3.08
CA THR A 123 1.43 -4.94 3.73
C THR A 123 2.46 -4.05 4.42
N ALA A 124 3.42 -4.64 5.13
CA ALA A 124 4.49 -3.89 5.78
C ALA A 124 5.39 -3.17 4.75
N THR A 125 5.73 -3.82 3.64
CA THR A 125 6.55 -3.24 2.58
C THR A 125 5.82 -2.10 1.87
N ASP A 126 4.56 -2.29 1.54
CA ASP A 126 3.70 -1.29 0.89
C ASP A 126 3.57 -0.04 1.75
N ASN A 127 3.19 -0.17 3.01
CA ASN A 127 3.15 0.93 3.97
C ASN A 127 4.50 1.65 4.11
N THR A 128 5.59 0.89 4.19
CA THR A 128 6.93 1.45 4.32
C THR A 128 7.29 2.29 3.10
N MET A 129 7.03 1.81 1.89
CA MET A 129 7.30 2.56 0.66
C MET A 129 6.53 3.88 0.62
N HIS A 130 5.25 3.87 0.94
CA HIS A 130 4.43 5.06 0.98
C HIS A 130 4.92 6.07 2.01
N LEU A 131 5.12 5.64 3.25
CA LEU A 131 5.54 6.51 4.35
C LEU A 131 6.92 7.10 4.14
N VAL A 132 7.89 6.30 3.69
CA VAL A 132 9.26 6.76 3.41
C VAL A 132 9.28 7.80 2.30
N LEU A 133 8.59 7.52 1.18
CA LEU A 133 8.58 8.43 0.05
C LEU A 133 7.89 9.77 0.39
N MET A 134 6.74 9.73 1.07
CA MET A 134 6.05 10.94 1.52
C MET A 134 6.85 11.71 2.57
N TYR A 135 7.50 11.02 3.49
CA TYR A 135 8.32 11.68 4.51
C TYR A 135 9.49 12.46 3.89
N PHE A 136 10.22 11.83 2.96
CA PHE A 136 11.28 12.52 2.24
C PHE A 136 10.77 13.67 1.36
N ALA A 137 9.64 13.48 0.70
CA ALA A 137 9.03 14.55 -0.08
C ALA A 137 8.61 15.74 0.82
N ALA A 138 8.09 15.48 2.02
CA ALA A 138 7.77 16.52 3.00
C ALA A 138 9.00 17.27 3.50
N MET A 139 10.12 16.56 3.72
CA MET A 139 11.38 17.20 4.15
C MET A 139 11.94 18.20 3.13
N LEU A 140 11.57 18.07 1.86
CA LEU A 140 11.94 19.04 0.82
C LEU A 140 11.06 20.29 0.81
N LEU A 141 9.91 20.26 1.49
CA LEU A 141 8.95 21.36 1.59
C LEU A 141 9.00 22.13 2.92
N LEU A 142 9.53 21.50 3.97
CA LEU A 142 9.68 22.09 5.31
C LEU A 142 11.02 22.80 5.46
#